data_5cf2d732238864bd15654fbc7c64fe76
#
_entry.id   5cf2d732238864bd15654fbc7c64fe76
#
_cell.length_a   1.000
_cell.length_b   1.000
_cell.length_c   1.000
_cell.angle_alpha   90.00
_cell.angle_beta   90.00
_cell.angle_gamma   90.00
#
_symmetry.space_group_name_H-M   'P 1'
#
loop_
_entity.id
_entity.type
_entity.pdbx_description
1 polymer ?
#
loop_
_entity_poly.entity_id
_entity_poly.type
_entity_poly.pdbx_seq_one_letter_code
_entity_poly.pdbx_strand_id
1 'polypeptide(L)'
;MDDALALMDNEFLRARNRHGSIEKRFPSLIRRQDPGNIFVARTQRGIASVLVTHDRQIDAFSVVRQIGMVSTKPEYRKQGFASALLQFAQSSMARDSVRFSVLWTSARPFYARLGWWNSDLSCVTAVQGCRQIESRTFDEIDVARVRRADAIRHEWERDALPRSHETWRTVPPHADEVELILDDDGYALIGEKNETGYLYEMCGPQHSWPILWKRVRSRYRSIIANGQSGSAWVRWMSRANDAVWRHNPLAMRLSPTTSVGSQSASLPHFSVIDRI
;
A
#
# COMPACT_ATOMS: atom_id res chain seq x y z
N MET A 1 0.38 19.54 13.56
CA MET A 1 -0.31 18.36 13.03
C MET A 1 -1.31 18.76 11.96
N ASP A 2 -2.30 19.59 12.25
CA ASP A 2 -3.40 19.91 11.34
C ASP A 2 -2.94 20.47 9.99
N ASP A 3 -1.97 21.38 9.95
CA ASP A 3 -1.40 21.88 8.68
C ASP A 3 -0.74 20.78 7.84
N ALA A 4 -0.11 19.80 8.48
CA ALA A 4 0.49 18.66 7.78
C ALA A 4 -0.59 17.75 7.18
N LEU A 5 -1.63 17.44 7.96
CA LEU A 5 -2.77 16.67 7.50
C LEU A 5 -3.50 17.40 6.37
N ALA A 6 -3.73 18.71 6.52
CA ALA A 6 -4.36 19.53 5.47
C ALA A 6 -3.57 19.50 4.16
N LEU A 7 -2.23 19.55 4.22
CA LEU A 7 -1.38 19.45 3.04
C LEU A 7 -1.51 18.07 2.38
N MET A 8 -1.48 17.00 3.16
CA MET A 8 -1.67 15.64 2.64
C MET A 8 -3.06 15.43 2.05
N ASP A 9 -4.12 15.88 2.73
CA ASP A 9 -5.49 15.81 2.23
C ASP A 9 -5.64 16.53 0.89
N ASN A 10 -5.06 17.70 0.76
CA ASN A 10 -5.10 18.48 -0.49
C ASN A 10 -4.42 17.73 -1.65
N GLU A 11 -3.21 17.20 -1.45
CA GLU A 11 -2.43 16.56 -2.51
C GLU A 11 -2.93 15.17 -2.89
N PHE A 12 -3.36 14.38 -1.91
CA PHE A 12 -3.69 12.97 -2.14
C PHE A 12 -5.19 12.71 -2.30
N LEU A 13 -6.04 13.59 -1.78
CA LEU A 13 -7.49 13.43 -1.85
C LEU A 13 -8.13 14.53 -2.71
N ARG A 14 -8.13 15.78 -2.27
CA ARG A 14 -8.88 16.86 -2.92
C ARG A 14 -8.43 17.14 -4.35
N ALA A 15 -7.12 17.22 -4.60
CA ALA A 15 -6.57 17.39 -5.95
C ALA A 15 -6.92 16.23 -6.91
N ARG A 16 -7.47 15.14 -6.40
CA ARG A 16 -7.88 13.95 -7.15
C ARG A 16 -9.38 13.69 -7.07
N ASN A 17 -10.17 14.69 -6.64
CA ASN A 17 -11.63 14.59 -6.43
C ASN A 17 -12.02 13.41 -5.53
N ARG A 18 -11.32 13.27 -4.38
CA ARG A 18 -11.58 12.22 -3.41
C ARG A 18 -12.06 12.80 -2.09
N HIS A 19 -12.95 12.08 -1.43
CA HIS A 19 -13.56 12.49 -0.16
C HIS A 19 -12.83 11.87 1.04
N GLY A 20 -13.15 12.39 2.24
CA GLY A 20 -12.60 11.94 3.50
C GLY A 20 -11.30 12.64 3.88
N SER A 21 -10.52 12.01 4.74
CA SER A 21 -9.22 12.49 5.19
C SER A 21 -8.18 11.37 5.19
N ILE A 22 -6.91 11.73 5.05
CA ILE A 22 -5.79 10.77 5.15
C ILE A 22 -5.80 10.06 6.51
N GLU A 23 -6.12 10.77 7.58
CA GLU A 23 -6.24 10.20 8.92
C GLU A 23 -7.27 9.05 8.99
N LYS A 24 -8.42 9.21 8.38
CA LYS A 24 -9.46 8.16 8.33
C LYS A 24 -9.10 7.01 7.40
N ARG A 25 -8.39 7.30 6.28
CA ARG A 25 -8.00 6.28 5.30
C ARG A 25 -6.83 5.42 5.77
N PHE A 26 -5.96 5.96 6.62
CA PHE A 26 -4.76 5.30 7.12
C PHE A 26 -4.69 5.36 8.65
N PRO A 27 -5.65 4.73 9.35
CA PRO A 27 -5.78 4.85 10.80
C PRO A 27 -4.60 4.26 11.58
N SER A 28 -3.91 3.25 11.01
CA SER A 28 -2.70 2.68 11.60
C SER A 28 -1.48 3.59 11.48
N LEU A 29 -1.48 4.49 10.52
CA LEU A 29 -0.32 5.32 10.17
C LEU A 29 -0.39 6.70 10.80
N ILE A 30 -1.56 7.32 10.78
CA ILE A 30 -1.76 8.70 11.25
C ILE A 30 -2.33 8.65 12.67
N ARG A 31 -1.46 8.76 13.66
CA ARG A 31 -1.83 8.78 15.08
C ARG A 31 -1.56 10.16 15.66
N ARG A 32 -2.61 10.88 16.06
CA ARG A 32 -2.47 12.23 16.65
C ARG A 32 -1.72 12.21 17.98
N GLN A 33 -1.82 11.12 18.72
CA GLN A 33 -1.16 10.94 20.02
C GLN A 33 0.34 10.66 19.89
N ASP A 34 0.76 10.12 18.73
CA ASP A 34 2.16 9.81 18.44
C ASP A 34 2.51 10.20 16.99
N PRO A 35 2.79 11.51 16.75
CA PRO A 35 3.11 11.99 15.42
C PRO A 35 4.57 11.79 15.01
N GLY A 36 5.33 10.99 15.75
CA GLY A 36 6.78 10.83 15.56
C GLY A 36 7.18 10.31 14.17
N ASN A 37 6.25 9.80 13.41
CA ASN A 37 6.44 9.33 12.04
C ASN A 37 6.11 10.36 10.94
N ILE A 38 5.70 11.57 11.31
CA ILE A 38 5.36 12.66 10.38
C ILE A 38 6.47 13.71 10.42
N PHE A 39 7.20 13.84 9.33
CA PHE A 39 8.28 14.81 9.19
C PHE A 39 7.81 16.01 8.37
N VAL A 40 8.18 17.21 8.83
CA VAL A 40 7.78 18.45 8.17
C VAL A 40 8.98 19.37 7.95
N ALA A 41 9.03 19.99 6.77
CA ALA A 41 9.89 21.14 6.51
C ALA A 41 9.08 22.43 6.70
N ARG A 42 9.61 23.34 7.53
CA ARG A 42 8.96 24.60 7.86
C ARG A 42 9.71 25.80 7.29
N THR A 43 8.95 26.82 6.94
CA THR A 43 9.43 28.17 6.68
C THR A 43 8.85 29.14 7.70
N GLN A 44 9.19 30.40 7.64
CA GLN A 44 8.53 31.45 8.44
C GLN A 44 7.01 31.55 8.16
N ARG A 45 6.57 31.10 6.99
CA ARG A 45 5.16 31.13 6.55
C ARG A 45 4.41 29.80 6.82
N GLY A 46 4.99 28.88 7.59
CA GLY A 46 4.37 27.61 7.96
C GLY A 46 5.00 26.39 7.29
N ILE A 47 4.26 25.29 7.19
CA ILE A 47 4.73 24.03 6.60
C ILE A 47 4.87 24.21 5.07
N ALA A 48 6.06 23.89 4.55
CA ALA A 48 6.36 23.86 3.12
C ALA A 48 6.23 22.47 2.53
N SER A 49 6.67 21.43 3.26
CA SER A 49 6.66 20.04 2.80
C SER A 49 6.43 19.07 3.96
N VAL A 50 5.90 17.89 3.65
CA VAL A 50 5.66 16.81 4.60
C VAL A 50 6.03 15.46 3.96
N LEU A 51 6.47 14.52 4.77
CA LEU A 51 6.51 13.09 4.47
C LEU A 51 6.11 12.28 5.70
N VAL A 52 5.68 11.04 5.47
CA VAL A 52 5.35 10.08 6.53
C VAL A 52 6.23 8.86 6.39
N THR A 53 6.71 8.34 7.52
CA THR A 53 7.42 7.06 7.59
C THR A 53 6.57 6.03 8.33
N HIS A 54 6.76 4.76 8.00
CA HIS A 54 6.17 3.65 8.72
C HIS A 54 7.16 2.50 8.80
N ASP A 55 7.66 2.25 10.00
CA ASP A 55 8.62 1.19 10.24
C ASP A 55 7.88 -0.13 10.46
N ARG A 56 8.26 -1.15 9.69
CA ARG A 56 7.68 -2.49 9.73
C ARG A 56 8.75 -3.50 10.08
N GLN A 57 8.52 -4.26 11.14
CA GLN A 57 9.36 -5.41 11.48
C GLN A 57 9.14 -6.50 10.42
N ILE A 58 10.20 -7.00 9.81
CA ILE A 58 10.15 -8.09 8.83
C ILE A 58 10.72 -9.40 9.37
N ASP A 59 11.62 -9.32 10.33
CA ASP A 59 12.14 -10.44 11.12
C ASP A 59 12.63 -9.93 12.48
N ALA A 60 13.15 -10.80 13.33
CA ALA A 60 13.58 -10.43 14.69
C ALA A 60 14.63 -9.31 14.74
N PHE A 61 15.36 -9.08 13.66
CA PHE A 61 16.52 -8.17 13.62
C PHE A 61 16.43 -7.10 12.53
N SER A 62 15.38 -7.11 11.71
CA SER A 62 15.31 -6.26 10.52
C SER A 62 14.03 -5.45 10.46
N VAL A 63 14.21 -4.15 10.28
CA VAL A 63 13.14 -3.18 10.06
C VAL A 63 13.19 -2.68 8.63
N VAL A 64 12.03 -2.57 8.00
CA VAL A 64 11.84 -1.87 6.72
C VAL A 64 11.10 -0.57 6.98
N ARG A 65 11.65 0.54 6.52
CA ARG A 65 11.01 1.84 6.56
C ARG A 65 10.25 2.10 5.29
N GLN A 66 8.96 2.17 5.38
CA GLN A 66 8.12 2.71 4.30
C GLN A 66 8.18 4.23 4.35
N ILE A 67 8.25 4.87 3.18
CA ILE A 67 8.15 6.33 3.04
C ILE A 67 6.98 6.61 2.10
N GLY A 68 6.09 7.46 2.54
CA GLY A 68 4.92 7.84 1.75
C GLY A 68 4.44 9.25 2.03
N MET A 69 3.36 9.61 1.36
CA MET A 69 2.69 10.90 1.51
C MET A 69 3.62 12.11 1.36
N VAL A 70 4.70 11.95 0.55
CA VAL A 70 5.63 13.04 0.27
C VAL A 70 4.92 14.11 -0.53
N SER A 71 4.71 15.26 0.08
CA SER A 71 4.05 16.39 -0.57
C SER A 71 4.70 17.71 -0.22
N THR A 72 4.65 18.63 -1.18
CA THR A 72 5.19 20.00 -1.05
C THR A 72 4.17 20.97 -1.59
N LYS A 73 3.85 22.02 -0.82
CA LYS A 73 2.94 23.08 -1.27
C LYS A 73 3.39 23.64 -2.62
N PRO A 74 2.46 23.97 -3.53
CA PRO A 74 2.78 24.43 -4.88
C PRO A 74 3.83 25.56 -4.92
N GLU A 75 3.69 26.55 -4.04
CA GLU A 75 4.57 27.73 -3.95
C GLU A 75 6.00 27.41 -3.47
N TYR A 76 6.22 26.23 -2.89
CA TYR A 76 7.53 25.77 -2.41
C TYR A 76 8.12 24.62 -3.24
N ARG A 77 7.45 24.23 -4.35
CA ARG A 77 7.98 23.17 -5.22
C ARG A 77 9.26 23.64 -5.92
N LYS A 78 10.10 22.65 -6.30
CA LYS A 78 11.42 22.86 -6.95
C LYS A 78 12.45 23.62 -6.10
N GLN A 79 12.19 23.86 -4.81
CA GLN A 79 13.09 24.52 -3.86
C GLN A 79 13.85 23.55 -2.94
N GLY A 80 13.77 22.22 -3.19
CA GLY A 80 14.54 21.22 -2.46
C GLY A 80 13.91 20.69 -1.18
N PHE A 81 12.77 21.20 -0.71
CA PHE A 81 12.18 20.79 0.57
C PHE A 81 11.89 19.28 0.69
N ALA A 82 11.28 18.68 -0.34
CA ALA A 82 11.03 17.23 -0.33
C ALA A 82 12.34 16.42 -0.34
N SER A 83 13.36 16.87 -1.08
CA SER A 83 14.68 16.22 -1.09
C SER A 83 15.35 16.29 0.28
N ALA A 84 15.29 17.46 0.95
CA ALA A 84 15.85 17.62 2.29
C ALA A 84 15.15 16.71 3.32
N LEU A 85 13.81 16.60 3.27
CA LEU A 85 13.07 15.68 4.14
C LEU A 85 13.44 14.21 3.87
N LEU A 86 13.56 13.81 2.62
CA LEU A 86 13.97 12.46 2.25
C LEU A 86 15.39 12.15 2.74
N GLN A 87 16.33 13.06 2.55
CA GLN A 87 17.70 12.93 3.05
C GLN A 87 17.75 12.84 4.58
N PHE A 88 16.94 13.64 5.28
CA PHE A 88 16.80 13.56 6.73
C PHE A 88 16.28 12.20 7.18
N ALA A 89 15.21 11.68 6.54
CA ALA A 89 14.70 10.34 6.84
C ALA A 89 15.71 9.23 6.52
N GLN A 90 16.53 9.41 5.47
CA GLN A 90 17.62 8.48 5.12
C GLN A 90 18.75 8.49 6.16
N SER A 91 19.15 9.66 6.67
CA SER A 91 20.23 9.77 7.62
C SER A 91 19.95 9.08 8.97
N SER A 92 18.68 8.89 9.32
CA SER A 92 18.29 8.18 10.54
C SER A 92 18.29 6.64 10.38
N MET A 93 18.33 6.11 9.16
CA MET A 93 18.17 4.68 8.91
C MET A 93 19.21 3.80 9.64
N ALA A 94 20.49 4.20 9.60
CA ALA A 94 21.54 3.43 10.24
C ALA A 94 21.39 3.41 11.77
N ARG A 95 21.05 4.55 12.37
CA ARG A 95 20.78 4.68 13.80
C ARG A 95 19.58 3.85 14.25
N ASP A 96 18.52 3.82 13.40
CA ASP A 96 17.24 3.19 13.72
C ASP A 96 17.20 1.70 13.27
N SER A 97 18.37 1.11 12.93
CA SER A 97 18.52 -0.29 12.47
C SER A 97 17.62 -0.63 11.28
N VAL A 98 17.34 0.34 10.43
CA VAL A 98 16.54 0.16 9.22
C VAL A 98 17.38 -0.52 8.14
N ARG A 99 17.00 -1.72 7.73
CA ARG A 99 17.71 -2.52 6.73
C ARG A 99 17.62 -1.90 5.33
N PHE A 100 16.45 -1.38 4.97
CA PHE A 100 16.22 -0.61 3.75
C PHE A 100 14.94 0.20 3.86
N SER A 101 14.81 1.23 3.03
CA SER A 101 13.55 1.93 2.84
C SER A 101 12.89 1.55 1.53
N VAL A 102 11.56 1.64 1.49
CA VAL A 102 10.74 1.40 0.31
C VAL A 102 9.67 2.47 0.16
N LEU A 103 9.36 2.85 -1.06
CA LEU A 103 8.25 3.73 -1.41
C LEU A 103 7.61 3.29 -2.73
N TRP A 104 6.39 3.76 -3.00
CA TRP A 104 5.66 3.49 -4.24
C TRP A 104 5.36 4.80 -4.94
N THR A 105 5.82 4.93 -6.18
CA THR A 105 5.74 6.21 -6.91
C THR A 105 5.71 6.05 -8.43
N SER A 106 5.01 6.96 -9.09
CA SER A 106 5.15 7.20 -10.52
C SER A 106 6.25 8.23 -10.84
N ALA A 107 6.70 9.03 -9.86
CA ALA A 107 7.71 10.08 -10.01
C ALA A 107 9.15 9.56 -9.89
N ARG A 108 9.46 8.41 -10.50
CA ARG A 108 10.75 7.71 -10.39
C ARG A 108 11.99 8.58 -10.65
N PRO A 109 12.03 9.47 -11.66
CA PRO A 109 13.23 10.27 -11.91
C PRO A 109 13.61 11.19 -10.75
N PHE A 110 12.63 11.62 -9.96
CA PHE A 110 12.88 12.42 -8.76
C PHE A 110 13.62 11.60 -7.69
N TYR A 111 13.12 10.40 -7.39
CA TYR A 111 13.71 9.55 -6.36
C TYR A 111 15.04 8.91 -6.80
N ALA A 112 15.18 8.58 -8.09
CA ALA A 112 16.44 8.03 -8.62
C ALA A 112 17.62 8.98 -8.39
N ARG A 113 17.43 10.30 -8.52
CA ARG A 113 18.46 11.30 -8.21
C ARG A 113 18.89 11.33 -6.74
N LEU A 114 18.08 10.76 -5.85
CA LEU A 114 18.34 10.62 -4.41
C LEU A 114 18.85 9.24 -4.02
N GLY A 115 19.28 8.42 -5.00
CA GLY A 115 19.85 7.10 -4.78
C GLY A 115 18.83 5.96 -4.70
N TRP A 116 17.55 6.23 -4.94
CA TRP A 116 16.52 5.18 -4.99
C TRP A 116 16.56 4.43 -6.31
N TRP A 117 16.37 3.12 -6.27
CA TRP A 117 16.37 2.26 -7.44
C TRP A 117 15.12 1.39 -7.50
N ASN A 118 14.73 0.97 -8.70
CA ASN A 118 13.54 0.14 -8.92
C ASN A 118 13.70 -1.22 -8.26
N SER A 119 12.72 -1.64 -7.50
CA SER A 119 12.71 -2.93 -6.83
C SER A 119 11.27 -3.44 -6.73
N ASP A 120 10.66 -3.79 -7.86
CA ASP A 120 9.24 -4.14 -7.85
C ASP A 120 8.93 -5.29 -8.81
N LEU A 121 8.13 -6.22 -8.30
CA LEU A 121 7.53 -7.32 -9.04
C LEU A 121 6.01 -7.10 -9.22
N SER A 122 5.52 -5.89 -8.97
CA SER A 122 4.10 -5.57 -9.09
C SER A 122 3.62 -5.69 -10.52
N CYS A 123 2.44 -6.27 -10.67
CA CYS A 123 1.75 -6.40 -11.95
C CYS A 123 0.27 -6.06 -11.78
N VAL A 124 -0.33 -5.65 -12.88
CA VAL A 124 -1.75 -5.28 -12.95
C VAL A 124 -2.41 -5.94 -14.13
N THR A 125 -3.64 -6.36 -13.94
CA THR A 125 -4.52 -6.80 -15.03
C THR A 125 -5.91 -6.19 -14.87
N ALA A 126 -6.61 -6.04 -15.98
CA ALA A 126 -8.03 -5.66 -15.99
C ALA A 126 -8.85 -6.83 -16.51
N VAL A 127 -9.92 -7.18 -15.81
CA VAL A 127 -10.80 -8.28 -16.16
C VAL A 127 -12.25 -7.79 -16.13
N GLN A 128 -13.05 -8.26 -17.08
CA GLN A 128 -14.48 -7.99 -17.09
C GLN A 128 -15.16 -8.76 -15.96
N GLY A 129 -15.92 -8.05 -15.15
CA GLY A 129 -16.83 -8.66 -14.18
C GLY A 129 -18.15 -9.09 -14.78
N CYS A 130 -18.98 -9.72 -13.98
CA CYS A 130 -20.34 -10.11 -14.39
C CYS A 130 -21.35 -9.73 -13.29
N ARG A 131 -21.42 -8.44 -12.98
CA ARG A 131 -22.28 -7.92 -11.92
C ARG A 131 -23.70 -8.47 -12.02
N GLN A 132 -24.12 -9.21 -11.00
CA GLN A 132 -25.44 -9.81 -10.88
C GLN A 132 -26.27 -9.20 -9.74
N ILE A 133 -25.63 -8.33 -8.92
CA ILE A 133 -26.23 -7.77 -7.71
C ILE A 133 -26.57 -6.30 -7.97
N GLU A 134 -27.85 -5.93 -7.92
CA GLU A 134 -28.32 -4.57 -8.17
C GLU A 134 -28.10 -3.62 -6.98
N SER A 135 -28.25 -4.11 -5.74
CA SER A 135 -27.95 -3.36 -4.53
C SER A 135 -26.84 -4.05 -3.75
N ARG A 136 -25.93 -3.26 -3.20
CA ARG A 136 -24.78 -3.76 -2.45
C ARG A 136 -24.68 -3.07 -1.10
N THR A 137 -24.68 -3.88 -0.05
CA THR A 137 -24.19 -3.48 1.27
C THR A 137 -22.77 -3.98 1.43
N PHE A 138 -21.86 -3.08 1.83
CA PHE A 138 -20.51 -3.48 2.22
C PHE A 138 -20.54 -4.10 3.60
N ASP A 139 -19.99 -5.29 3.75
CA ASP A 139 -19.80 -5.87 5.07
C ASP A 139 -18.73 -5.08 5.81
N GLU A 140 -19.01 -4.64 7.01
CA GLU A 140 -18.02 -3.98 7.84
C GLU A 140 -16.86 -4.95 8.12
N ILE A 141 -15.62 -4.43 8.02
CA ILE A 141 -14.42 -5.19 8.39
C ILE A 141 -14.30 -5.16 9.92
N ASP A 142 -15.02 -6.05 10.57
CA ASP A 142 -15.04 -6.22 12.02
C ASP A 142 -13.84 -7.04 12.53
N VAL A 143 -13.70 -7.11 13.86
CA VAL A 143 -12.59 -7.81 14.52
C VAL A 143 -12.60 -9.32 14.24
N ALA A 144 -13.78 -9.95 14.14
CA ALA A 144 -13.90 -11.38 13.91
C ALA A 144 -13.45 -11.75 12.49
N ARG A 145 -13.87 -10.98 11.50
CA ARG A 145 -13.46 -11.14 10.10
C ARG A 145 -11.95 -10.95 9.94
N VAL A 146 -11.39 -9.91 10.59
CA VAL A 146 -9.94 -9.66 10.56
C VAL A 146 -9.16 -10.82 11.18
N ARG A 147 -9.56 -11.32 12.35
CA ARG A 147 -8.89 -12.46 13.00
C ARG A 147 -8.86 -13.69 12.11
N ARG A 148 -9.97 -13.95 11.42
CA ARG A 148 -10.06 -15.10 10.50
C ARG A 148 -9.14 -14.90 9.29
N ALA A 149 -9.15 -13.73 8.66
CA ALA A 149 -8.28 -13.42 7.55
C ALA A 149 -6.79 -13.45 7.93
N ASP A 150 -6.44 -12.94 9.11
CA ASP A 150 -5.07 -13.01 9.63
C ASP A 150 -4.62 -14.47 9.86
N ALA A 151 -5.48 -15.33 10.41
CA ALA A 151 -5.18 -16.74 10.59
C ALA A 151 -4.89 -17.44 9.24
N ILE A 152 -5.76 -17.24 8.24
CA ILE A 152 -5.57 -17.76 6.88
C ILE A 152 -4.26 -17.20 6.29
N ARG A 153 -3.99 -15.92 6.46
CA ARG A 153 -2.79 -15.28 5.92
C ARG A 153 -1.51 -15.84 6.54
N HIS A 154 -1.45 -16.03 7.84
CA HIS A 154 -0.29 -16.63 8.52
C HIS A 154 -0.05 -18.07 8.10
N GLU A 155 -1.10 -18.83 7.80
CA GLU A 155 -0.98 -20.21 7.32
C GLU A 155 -0.41 -20.27 5.89
N TRP A 156 -0.87 -19.39 4.99
CA TRP A 156 -0.61 -19.52 3.55
C TRP A 156 0.46 -18.56 3.01
N GLU A 157 0.77 -17.47 3.71
CA GLU A 157 1.78 -16.49 3.32
C GLU A 157 2.85 -16.32 4.41
N ARG A 158 3.84 -17.20 4.42
CA ARG A 158 4.90 -17.26 5.46
C ARG A 158 5.69 -15.97 5.62
N ASP A 159 5.90 -15.24 4.53
CA ASP A 159 6.67 -13.98 4.51
C ASP A 159 5.78 -12.74 4.59
N ALA A 160 4.51 -12.93 4.95
CA ALA A 160 3.56 -11.82 5.02
C ALA A 160 3.84 -10.93 6.24
N LEU A 161 3.87 -9.62 6.01
CA LEU A 161 4.04 -8.63 7.08
C LEU A 161 2.86 -8.67 8.06
N PRO A 162 3.10 -8.64 9.37
CA PRO A 162 2.02 -8.54 10.36
C PRO A 162 1.14 -7.33 10.08
N ARG A 163 -0.16 -7.46 10.27
CA ARG A 163 -1.13 -6.36 10.13
C ARG A 163 -1.87 -6.12 11.44
N SER A 164 -2.02 -4.86 11.81
CA SER A 164 -2.98 -4.50 12.85
C SER A 164 -4.41 -4.49 12.28
N HIS A 165 -5.41 -4.51 13.16
CA HIS A 165 -6.81 -4.38 12.74
C HIS A 165 -7.03 -3.11 11.90
N GLU A 166 -6.40 -2.01 12.27
CA GLU A 166 -6.48 -0.76 11.53
C GLU A 166 -5.86 -0.85 10.13
N THR A 167 -4.80 -1.66 9.96
CA THR A 167 -4.19 -1.88 8.62
C THR A 167 -5.19 -2.56 7.68
N TRP A 168 -5.98 -3.51 8.15
CA TRP A 168 -7.02 -4.17 7.35
C TRP A 168 -8.11 -3.21 6.88
N ARG A 169 -8.33 -2.11 7.60
CA ARG A 169 -9.30 -1.05 7.30
C ARG A 169 -8.72 0.09 6.46
N THR A 170 -7.46 0.00 6.05
CA THR A 170 -6.83 1.00 5.21
C THR A 170 -7.54 1.11 3.85
N VAL A 171 -7.96 2.32 3.49
CA VAL A 171 -8.60 2.60 2.20
C VAL A 171 -7.58 3.29 1.28
N PRO A 172 -7.02 2.57 0.29
CA PRO A 172 -6.06 3.16 -0.64
C PRO A 172 -6.64 4.37 -1.38
N PRO A 173 -5.81 5.36 -1.78
CA PRO A 173 -6.30 6.60 -2.38
C PRO A 173 -7.11 6.43 -3.67
N HIS A 174 -7.02 5.32 -4.36
CA HIS A 174 -7.77 5.03 -5.59
C HIS A 174 -9.11 4.31 -5.36
N ALA A 175 -9.42 3.93 -4.13
CA ALA A 175 -10.71 3.34 -3.74
C ALA A 175 -11.50 4.29 -2.85
N ASP A 176 -12.79 4.11 -2.80
CA ASP A 176 -13.67 4.83 -1.87
C ASP A 176 -13.95 3.98 -0.62
N GLU A 177 -13.99 2.65 -0.78
CA GLU A 177 -14.20 1.67 0.29
C GLU A 177 -13.32 0.44 0.10
N VAL A 178 -13.19 -0.36 1.16
CA VAL A 178 -12.48 -1.65 1.16
C VAL A 178 -13.38 -2.72 1.78
N GLU A 179 -13.40 -3.89 1.16
CA GLU A 179 -14.17 -5.05 1.60
C GLU A 179 -13.27 -6.27 1.74
N LEU A 180 -13.57 -7.09 2.74
CA LEU A 180 -12.95 -8.38 2.98
C LEU A 180 -13.96 -9.49 2.69
N ILE A 181 -13.82 -10.17 1.56
CA ILE A 181 -14.65 -11.31 1.17
C ILE A 181 -14.02 -12.57 1.75
N LEU A 182 -14.72 -13.24 2.64
CA LEU A 182 -14.26 -14.49 3.29
C LEU A 182 -14.94 -15.70 2.67
N ASP A 183 -14.20 -16.78 2.59
CA ASP A 183 -14.64 -18.16 2.38
C ASP A 183 -14.20 -19.04 3.56
N ASP A 184 -14.47 -20.35 3.53
CA ASP A 184 -14.11 -21.24 4.64
C ASP A 184 -12.60 -21.25 4.91
N ASP A 185 -11.78 -21.29 3.88
CA ASP A 185 -10.33 -21.43 3.99
C ASP A 185 -9.56 -20.28 3.29
N GLY A 186 -10.26 -19.26 2.80
CA GLY A 186 -9.63 -18.20 2.03
C GLY A 186 -10.30 -16.85 2.17
N TYR A 187 -9.62 -15.82 1.68
CA TYR A 187 -10.19 -14.47 1.57
C TYR A 187 -9.73 -13.75 0.31
N ALA A 188 -10.52 -12.77 -0.09
CA ALA A 188 -10.14 -11.75 -1.06
C ALA A 188 -10.30 -10.36 -0.44
N LEU A 189 -9.30 -9.50 -0.62
CA LEU A 189 -9.32 -8.10 -0.20
C LEU A 189 -9.48 -7.22 -1.42
N ILE A 190 -10.52 -6.42 -1.43
CA ILE A 190 -10.90 -5.64 -2.60
C ILE A 190 -11.33 -4.23 -2.22
N GLY A 191 -10.84 -3.23 -2.95
CA GLY A 191 -11.37 -1.87 -2.89
C GLY A 191 -12.44 -1.66 -3.94
N GLU A 192 -13.24 -0.62 -3.79
CA GLU A 192 -14.28 -0.27 -4.75
C GLU A 192 -14.26 1.21 -5.07
N LYS A 193 -14.51 1.52 -6.33
CA LYS A 193 -14.84 2.86 -6.81
C LYS A 193 -15.61 2.80 -8.13
N ASN A 194 -16.77 3.47 -8.18
CA ASN A 194 -17.57 3.60 -9.40
C ASN A 194 -17.81 2.25 -10.07
N GLU A 195 -18.31 1.26 -9.34
CA GLU A 195 -18.58 -0.11 -9.80
C GLU A 195 -17.34 -0.89 -10.28
N THR A 196 -16.15 -0.34 -10.12
CA THR A 196 -14.89 -1.02 -10.39
C THR A 196 -14.33 -1.60 -9.10
N GLY A 197 -14.08 -2.92 -9.09
CA GLY A 197 -13.38 -3.60 -8.01
C GLY A 197 -11.86 -3.51 -8.21
N TYR A 198 -11.14 -3.17 -7.16
CA TYR A 198 -9.68 -3.19 -7.13
C TYR A 198 -9.22 -4.35 -6.26
N LEU A 199 -8.99 -5.51 -6.86
CA LEU A 199 -8.52 -6.69 -6.14
C LEU A 199 -7.06 -6.51 -5.74
N TYR A 200 -6.80 -6.50 -4.44
CA TYR A 200 -5.47 -6.29 -3.86
C TYR A 200 -4.77 -7.58 -3.48
N GLU A 201 -5.56 -8.57 -3.05
CA GLU A 201 -5.02 -9.80 -2.50
C GLU A 201 -6.06 -10.92 -2.56
N MET A 202 -5.62 -12.11 -2.87
CA MET A 202 -6.35 -13.36 -2.65
C MET A 202 -5.42 -14.32 -1.90
N CYS A 203 -5.88 -14.85 -0.78
CA CYS A 203 -5.10 -15.72 0.09
C CYS A 203 -5.91 -16.95 0.49
N GLY A 204 -5.22 -18.07 0.72
CA GLY A 204 -5.79 -19.36 1.05
C GLY A 204 -5.36 -20.47 0.09
N PRO A 205 -5.86 -21.69 0.28
CA PRO A 205 -5.56 -22.83 -0.58
C PRO A 205 -6.13 -22.62 -2.00
N GLN A 206 -5.51 -23.23 -2.98
CA GLN A 206 -5.87 -23.03 -4.39
C GLN A 206 -7.34 -23.40 -4.70
N HIS A 207 -7.94 -24.32 -3.97
CA HIS A 207 -9.34 -24.73 -4.17
C HIS A 207 -10.35 -23.64 -3.75
N SER A 208 -9.99 -22.72 -2.84
CA SER A 208 -10.84 -21.59 -2.44
C SER A 208 -10.88 -20.47 -3.49
N TRP A 209 -9.85 -20.33 -4.33
CA TRP A 209 -9.74 -19.21 -5.28
C TRP A 209 -10.84 -19.15 -6.34
N PRO A 210 -11.32 -20.25 -6.94
CA PRO A 210 -12.47 -20.20 -7.85
C PRO A 210 -13.73 -19.65 -7.18
N ILE A 211 -13.98 -20.00 -5.92
CA ILE A 211 -15.14 -19.55 -5.15
C ILE A 211 -15.02 -18.04 -4.87
N LEU A 212 -13.88 -17.62 -4.31
CA LEU A 212 -13.59 -16.22 -4.05
C LEU A 212 -13.68 -15.37 -5.33
N TRP A 213 -13.08 -15.86 -6.42
CA TRP A 213 -13.08 -15.16 -7.70
C TRP A 213 -14.49 -15.03 -8.28
N LYS A 214 -15.32 -16.06 -8.17
CA LYS A 214 -16.74 -16.00 -8.57
C LYS A 214 -17.49 -14.94 -7.77
N ARG A 215 -17.28 -14.89 -6.43
CA ARG A 215 -17.87 -13.86 -5.56
C ARG A 215 -17.39 -12.45 -5.93
N VAL A 216 -16.11 -12.27 -6.20
CA VAL A 216 -15.55 -10.99 -6.66
C VAL A 216 -16.19 -10.59 -8.00
N ARG A 217 -16.21 -11.46 -9.00
CA ARG A 217 -16.75 -11.16 -10.32
C ARG A 217 -18.23 -10.81 -10.33
N SER A 218 -19.02 -11.46 -9.47
CA SER A 218 -20.48 -11.20 -9.40
C SER A 218 -20.82 -9.81 -8.81
N ARG A 219 -19.85 -9.12 -8.19
CA ARG A 219 -20.06 -7.85 -7.49
C ARG A 219 -19.72 -6.61 -8.32
N TYR A 220 -18.87 -6.74 -9.34
CA TYR A 220 -18.32 -5.61 -10.07
C TYR A 220 -18.53 -5.74 -11.58
N ARG A 221 -18.65 -4.60 -12.28
CA ARG A 221 -18.66 -4.56 -13.75
C ARG A 221 -17.28 -4.73 -14.35
N SER A 222 -16.29 -4.14 -13.70
CA SER A 222 -14.88 -4.29 -14.06
C SER A 222 -14.04 -4.55 -12.82
N ILE A 223 -12.95 -5.27 -12.99
CA ILE A 223 -12.02 -5.59 -11.91
C ILE A 223 -10.61 -5.26 -12.37
N ILE A 224 -9.93 -4.46 -11.57
CA ILE A 224 -8.49 -4.20 -11.74
C ILE A 224 -7.78 -5.00 -10.63
N ALA A 225 -7.07 -6.04 -11.01
CA ALA A 225 -6.32 -6.83 -10.06
C ALA A 225 -4.87 -6.34 -9.98
N ASN A 226 -4.39 -6.12 -8.75
CA ASN A 226 -3.03 -5.69 -8.44
C ASN A 226 -2.34 -6.82 -7.71
N GLY A 227 -1.39 -7.44 -8.34
CA GLY A 227 -0.66 -8.57 -7.78
C GLY A 227 0.85 -8.39 -7.80
N GLN A 228 1.55 -9.34 -7.25
CA GLN A 228 2.98 -9.47 -7.36
C GLN A 228 3.32 -10.62 -8.31
N SER A 229 4.15 -10.35 -9.30
CA SER A 229 4.64 -11.36 -10.21
C SER A 229 5.28 -12.50 -9.41
N GLY A 230 4.85 -13.73 -9.69
CA GLY A 230 5.33 -14.89 -8.94
C GLY A 230 4.45 -15.29 -7.74
N SER A 231 3.47 -14.49 -7.29
CA SER A 231 2.51 -14.97 -6.28
C SER A 231 1.62 -16.08 -6.85
N ALA A 232 1.19 -16.98 -5.97
CA ALA A 232 0.47 -18.18 -6.39
C ALA A 232 -0.88 -17.86 -7.05
N TRP A 233 -1.64 -16.91 -6.49
CA TRP A 233 -2.93 -16.51 -7.04
C TRP A 233 -2.82 -15.75 -8.37
N VAL A 234 -1.74 -14.97 -8.59
CA VAL A 234 -1.46 -14.32 -9.89
C VAL A 234 -1.21 -15.36 -10.96
N ARG A 235 -0.40 -16.39 -10.67
CA ARG A 235 -0.18 -17.51 -11.59
C ARG A 235 -1.46 -18.28 -11.87
N TRP A 236 -2.28 -18.51 -10.86
CA TRP A 236 -3.57 -19.16 -11.04
C TRP A 236 -4.51 -18.34 -11.92
N MET A 237 -4.64 -17.03 -11.69
CA MET A 237 -5.45 -16.16 -12.54
C MET A 237 -5.01 -16.17 -14.01
N SER A 238 -3.70 -16.17 -14.26
CA SER A 238 -3.17 -16.23 -15.62
C SER A 238 -3.57 -17.51 -16.35
N ARG A 239 -3.65 -18.64 -15.64
CA ARG A 239 -3.95 -19.96 -16.24
C ARG A 239 -5.45 -20.24 -16.35
N ALA A 240 -6.20 -19.87 -15.33
CA ALA A 240 -7.60 -20.24 -15.19
C ALA A 240 -8.59 -19.21 -15.79
N ASN A 241 -8.14 -17.98 -16.02
CA ASN A 241 -9.02 -16.86 -16.36
C ASN A 241 -8.50 -15.99 -17.51
N ASP A 242 -7.51 -16.44 -18.24
CA ASP A 242 -6.87 -15.71 -19.37
C ASP A 242 -6.44 -14.28 -19.01
N ALA A 243 -6.09 -14.04 -17.75
CA ALA A 243 -5.70 -12.73 -17.28
C ALA A 243 -4.32 -12.35 -17.81
N VAL A 244 -4.28 -11.31 -18.64
CA VAL A 244 -3.05 -10.75 -19.20
C VAL A 244 -2.48 -9.72 -18.25
N TRP A 245 -1.40 -10.07 -17.55
CA TRP A 245 -0.74 -9.21 -16.61
C TRP A 245 0.27 -8.30 -17.30
N ARG A 246 0.25 -7.02 -16.89
CA ARG A 246 1.25 -6.03 -17.30
C ARG A 246 2.11 -5.68 -16.11
N HIS A 247 3.41 -5.60 -16.31
CA HIS A 247 4.32 -5.12 -15.30
C HIS A 247 3.99 -3.67 -14.94
N ASN A 248 3.80 -3.40 -13.65
CA ASN A 248 3.47 -2.07 -13.13
C ASN A 248 4.39 -1.71 -11.96
N PRO A 249 5.69 -1.50 -12.21
CA PRO A 249 6.68 -1.28 -11.18
C PRO A 249 6.49 0.11 -10.58
N LEU A 250 6.00 0.17 -9.34
CA LEU A 250 5.84 1.40 -8.57
C LEU A 250 6.82 1.49 -7.39
N ALA A 251 7.31 0.35 -6.90
CA ALA A 251 8.20 0.33 -5.75
C ALA A 251 9.61 0.74 -6.11
N MET A 252 10.16 1.63 -5.30
CA MET A 252 11.58 1.97 -5.29
C MET A 252 12.17 1.67 -3.91
N ARG A 253 13.41 1.24 -3.88
CA ARG A 253 14.15 0.86 -2.67
C ARG A 253 15.39 1.73 -2.50
N LEU A 254 15.74 1.98 -1.25
CA LEU A 254 17.01 2.57 -0.84
C LEU A 254 17.63 1.73 0.27
N SER A 255 18.89 1.37 0.13
CA SER A 255 19.68 0.75 1.21
C SER A 255 20.55 1.79 1.93
N PRO A 256 20.84 1.64 3.23
CA PRO A 256 21.80 2.47 3.91
C PRO A 256 23.17 2.40 3.20
N THR A 257 23.91 3.49 3.17
CA THR A 257 25.19 3.63 2.46
C THR A 257 26.29 2.70 3.00
N THR A 258 26.11 2.12 4.19
CA THR A 258 27.09 1.25 4.84
C THR A 258 26.98 -0.25 4.49
N SER A 259 25.94 -0.67 3.79
CA SER A 259 25.73 -2.08 3.45
C SER A 259 26.11 -2.38 1.99
N VAL A 260 27.40 -2.40 1.69
CA VAL A 260 27.93 -2.97 0.45
C VAL A 260 27.70 -4.49 0.52
N GLY A 261 26.66 -5.00 -0.16
CA GLY A 261 26.41 -6.45 -0.25
C GLY A 261 24.95 -6.90 -0.17
N SER A 262 24.00 -6.06 0.26
CA SER A 262 22.61 -6.49 0.47
C SER A 262 21.66 -6.28 -0.73
N GLN A 263 22.17 -6.14 -1.94
CA GLN A 263 21.33 -5.96 -3.13
C GLN A 263 20.47 -7.18 -3.49
N SER A 264 20.80 -8.36 -2.96
CA SER A 264 20.14 -9.63 -3.34
C SER A 264 18.94 -10.03 -2.45
N ALA A 265 18.69 -9.33 -1.35
CA ALA A 265 17.53 -9.66 -0.52
C ALA A 265 16.23 -9.29 -1.25
N SER A 266 15.36 -10.27 -1.47
CA SER A 266 14.02 -10.02 -2.01
C SER A 266 13.24 -9.08 -1.08
N LEU A 267 12.40 -8.21 -1.67
CA LEU A 267 11.44 -7.44 -0.90
C LEU A 267 10.41 -8.40 -0.28
N PRO A 268 10.02 -8.19 0.99
CA PRO A 268 8.83 -8.86 1.52
C PRO A 268 7.61 -8.50 0.68
N HIS A 269 6.59 -9.35 0.73
CA HIS A 269 5.35 -9.06 0.00
C HIS A 269 4.58 -7.93 0.69
N PHE A 270 4.43 -6.82 -0.04
CA PHE A 270 3.57 -5.71 0.34
C PHE A 270 2.31 -5.73 -0.52
N SER A 271 1.19 -6.09 0.06
CA SER A 271 -0.11 -5.84 -0.56
C SER A 271 -0.37 -4.33 -0.68
N VAL A 272 -1.31 -3.93 -1.52
CA VAL A 272 -1.63 -2.50 -1.74
C VAL A 272 -2.01 -1.79 -0.43
N ILE A 273 -2.69 -2.48 0.48
CA ILE A 273 -3.07 -1.91 1.79
C ILE A 273 -1.89 -1.76 2.77
N ASP A 274 -0.79 -2.46 2.53
CA ASP A 274 0.43 -2.32 3.32
C ASP A 274 1.30 -1.13 2.87
N ARG A 275 0.95 -0.48 1.77
CA ARG A 275 1.71 0.63 1.16
C ARG A 275 1.21 1.96 1.70
N ILE A 276 2.12 2.91 1.92
CA ILE A 276 1.81 4.27 2.36
C ILE A 276 2.19 5.31 1.31
#